data_32e232babde087b687d1073981727966
#
_entry.id   32e232babde087b687d1073981727966
#
_cell.length_a   1.000
_cell.length_b   1.000
_cell.length_c   1.000
_cell.angle_alpha   90.00
_cell.angle_beta   90.00
_cell.angle_gamma   90.00
#
_symmetry.space_group_name_H-M   'P 1'
#
loop_
_entity.id
_entity.type
_entity.pdbx_description
1 polymer ?
#
loop_
_entity_poly.entity_id
_entity_poly.type
_entity_poly.pdbx_seq_one_letter_code
_entity_poly.pdbx_strand_id
1 'polypeptide(L)'
;PNRWSYSMGASVAYQLDLFGQIRRAVEAASGDEQAAQAAYDATRVTVAAETARAYANMCAAGMQLASAQHSVQVQKESLDAVDRLQRAGRGTTLDVTRARSQLEQLQANLPPFQAQQRTALYRLAALTSQTPAEISPALLQCAKAPRLTETIPVGDGAALLRRRPDIRQAERTLAAATARIGVATADLYPKISLGLSAASGGPATMFG
;
A
#
# COMPACT_ATOMS: atom_id res chain seq x y z
N PRO A 1 -45.42 41.31 -22.94
CA PRO A 1 -46.02 40.02 -23.14
C PRO A 1 -44.94 38.97 -23.19
N ASN A 2 -44.89 38.06 -22.20
CA ASN A 2 -43.96 36.92 -22.16
C ASN A 2 -44.36 35.97 -23.27
N ARG A 3 -43.54 35.87 -24.30
CA ARG A 3 -43.67 34.83 -25.32
C ARG A 3 -42.79 33.66 -24.94
N TRP A 4 -43.42 32.53 -24.68
CA TRP A 4 -42.66 31.29 -24.50
C TRP A 4 -42.26 30.78 -25.88
N SER A 5 -41.01 30.35 -26.05
CA SER A 5 -40.55 29.61 -27.23
C SER A 5 -39.98 28.28 -26.79
N TYR A 6 -40.18 27.25 -27.55
CA TYR A 6 -39.56 25.97 -27.38
C TYR A 6 -38.63 25.67 -28.54
N SER A 7 -37.53 24.99 -28.27
CA SER A 7 -36.64 24.45 -29.30
C SER A 7 -36.20 23.03 -28.90
N MET A 8 -36.31 22.12 -29.82
CA MET A 8 -35.81 20.76 -29.69
C MET A 8 -34.91 20.49 -30.91
N GLY A 9 -33.71 19.97 -30.65
CA GLY A 9 -32.75 19.67 -31.71
C GLY A 9 -31.99 18.36 -31.42
N ALA A 10 -31.74 17.59 -32.44
CA ALA A 10 -30.81 16.48 -32.42
C ALA A 10 -29.71 16.72 -33.45
N SER A 11 -28.46 16.48 -33.05
CA SER A 11 -27.31 16.58 -33.96
C SER A 11 -26.43 15.34 -33.82
N VAL A 12 -25.94 14.86 -34.96
CA VAL A 12 -24.94 13.80 -35.03
C VAL A 12 -23.76 14.35 -35.82
N ALA A 13 -22.57 14.26 -35.29
CA ALA A 13 -21.33 14.66 -35.94
C ALA A 13 -20.32 13.50 -35.92
N TYR A 14 -19.71 13.23 -37.08
CA TYR A 14 -18.66 12.24 -37.23
C TYR A 14 -17.42 12.87 -37.84
N GLN A 15 -16.28 12.79 -37.14
CA GLN A 15 -15.00 13.27 -37.66
C GLN A 15 -14.31 12.15 -38.44
N LEU A 16 -13.94 12.46 -39.69
CA LEU A 16 -13.20 11.55 -40.57
C LEU A 16 -11.73 11.56 -40.14
N ASP A 17 -11.18 10.38 -39.76
CA ASP A 17 -9.77 10.25 -39.31
C ASP A 17 -8.82 10.06 -40.50
N LEU A 18 -8.71 11.07 -41.38
CA LEU A 18 -7.87 11.02 -42.58
C LEU A 18 -6.37 11.04 -42.27
N PHE A 19 -5.97 11.75 -41.23
CA PHE A 19 -4.58 11.93 -40.84
C PHE A 19 -4.21 11.15 -39.57
N GLY A 20 -5.09 10.28 -39.10
CA GLY A 20 -4.82 9.37 -37.98
C GLY A 20 -4.89 10.00 -36.59
N GLN A 21 -5.46 11.21 -36.45
CA GLN A 21 -5.57 11.89 -35.16
C GLN A 21 -6.32 11.06 -34.12
N ILE A 22 -7.50 10.55 -34.49
CA ILE A 22 -8.34 9.77 -33.58
C ILE A 22 -7.67 8.44 -33.25
N ARG A 23 -7.12 7.76 -34.24
CA ARG A 23 -6.39 6.50 -34.05
C ARG A 23 -5.20 6.68 -33.11
N ARG A 24 -4.40 7.76 -33.28
CA ARG A 24 -3.28 8.07 -32.39
C ARG A 24 -3.72 8.49 -30.99
N ALA A 25 -4.87 9.18 -30.86
CA ALA A 25 -5.46 9.50 -29.56
C ALA A 25 -5.91 8.24 -28.82
N VAL A 26 -6.53 7.29 -29.51
CA VAL A 26 -6.91 5.98 -28.95
C VAL A 26 -5.67 5.18 -28.52
N GLU A 27 -4.62 5.20 -29.34
CA GLU A 27 -3.33 4.55 -29.00
C GLU A 27 -2.70 5.16 -27.75
N ALA A 28 -2.71 6.49 -27.62
CA ALA A 28 -2.24 7.19 -26.44
C ALA A 28 -3.05 6.83 -25.18
N ALA A 29 -4.37 6.83 -25.28
CA ALA A 29 -5.27 6.45 -24.19
C ALA A 29 -5.08 4.99 -23.76
N SER A 30 -4.89 4.07 -24.70
CA SER A 30 -4.59 2.66 -24.43
C SER A 30 -3.23 2.51 -23.75
N GLY A 31 -2.23 3.31 -24.15
CA GLY A 31 -0.93 3.35 -23.46
C GLY A 31 -1.03 3.84 -22.01
N ASP A 32 -1.85 4.86 -21.76
CA ASP A 32 -2.12 5.35 -20.40
C ASP A 32 -2.84 4.30 -19.54
N GLU A 33 -3.82 3.62 -20.09
CA GLU A 33 -4.53 2.52 -19.40
C GLU A 33 -3.57 1.40 -19.02
N GLN A 34 -2.70 0.97 -19.95
CA GLN A 34 -1.69 -0.06 -19.69
C GLN A 34 -0.64 0.40 -18.67
N ALA A 35 -0.27 1.69 -18.66
CA ALA A 35 0.61 2.26 -17.64
C ALA A 35 -0.04 2.26 -16.27
N ALA A 36 -1.32 2.60 -16.17
CA ALA A 36 -2.09 2.54 -14.92
C ALA A 36 -2.22 1.10 -14.40
N GLN A 37 -2.44 0.12 -15.29
CA GLN A 37 -2.46 -1.29 -14.93
C GLN A 37 -1.11 -1.76 -14.39
N ALA A 38 -0.01 -1.34 -15.00
CA ALA A 38 1.33 -1.67 -14.51
C ALA A 38 1.63 -1.00 -13.16
N ALA A 39 1.16 0.23 -12.91
CA ALA A 39 1.24 0.89 -11.61
C ALA A 39 0.44 0.15 -10.52
N TYR A 40 -0.74 -0.37 -10.87
CA TYR A 40 -1.52 -1.24 -9.97
C TYR A 40 -0.74 -2.50 -9.61
N ASP A 41 -0.12 -3.18 -10.58
CA ASP A 41 0.71 -4.36 -10.34
C ASP A 41 1.92 -4.03 -9.44
N ALA A 42 2.56 -2.87 -9.61
CA ALA A 42 3.63 -2.39 -8.74
C ALA A 42 3.15 -2.21 -7.28
N THR A 43 1.98 -1.62 -7.13
CA THR A 43 1.36 -1.43 -5.81
C THR A 43 1.06 -2.77 -5.12
N ARG A 44 0.54 -3.75 -5.87
CA ARG A 44 0.31 -5.11 -5.33
C ARG A 44 1.58 -5.76 -4.81
N VAL A 45 2.68 -5.66 -5.55
CA VAL A 45 3.99 -6.20 -5.12
C VAL A 45 4.46 -5.49 -3.84
N THR A 46 4.31 -4.16 -3.79
CA THR A 46 4.68 -3.37 -2.61
C THR A 46 3.86 -3.76 -1.39
N VAL A 47 2.53 -3.87 -1.52
CA VAL A 47 1.64 -4.28 -0.41
C VAL A 47 1.99 -5.68 0.07
N ALA A 48 2.24 -6.64 -0.82
CA ALA A 48 2.65 -7.99 -0.44
C ALA A 48 3.98 -7.99 0.33
N ALA A 49 4.98 -7.24 -0.14
CA ALA A 49 6.28 -7.12 0.52
C ALA A 49 6.17 -6.45 1.90
N GLU A 50 5.38 -5.37 2.01
CA GLU A 50 5.16 -4.67 3.29
C GLU A 50 4.36 -5.53 4.28
N THR A 51 3.42 -6.35 3.80
CA THR A 51 2.67 -7.31 4.64
C THR A 51 3.61 -8.37 5.21
N ALA A 52 4.47 -8.96 4.37
CA ALA A 52 5.48 -9.92 4.82
C ALA A 52 6.46 -9.29 5.83
N ARG A 53 6.89 -8.05 5.58
CA ARG A 53 7.76 -7.30 6.49
C ARG A 53 7.08 -6.99 7.82
N ALA A 54 5.81 -6.56 7.80
CA ALA A 54 5.04 -6.28 9.01
C ALA A 54 4.87 -7.56 9.86
N TYR A 55 4.59 -8.69 9.21
CA TYR A 55 4.51 -9.98 9.89
C TYR A 55 5.85 -10.39 10.52
N ALA A 56 6.95 -10.29 9.78
CA ALA A 56 8.29 -10.59 10.29
C ALA A 56 8.68 -9.70 11.49
N ASN A 57 8.38 -8.39 11.40
CA ASN A 57 8.63 -7.44 12.50
C ASN A 57 7.81 -7.76 13.74
N MET A 58 6.55 -8.16 13.57
CA MET A 58 5.69 -8.58 14.68
C MET A 58 6.26 -9.80 15.40
N CYS A 59 6.69 -10.82 14.65
CA CYS A 59 7.32 -12.01 15.22
C CYS A 59 8.66 -11.67 15.90
N ALA A 60 9.47 -10.78 15.31
CA ALA A 60 10.73 -10.32 15.91
C ALA A 60 10.49 -9.57 17.24
N ALA A 61 9.51 -8.68 17.28
CA ALA A 61 9.11 -8.01 18.52
C ALA A 61 8.60 -8.99 19.59
N GLY A 62 7.86 -10.02 19.18
CA GLY A 62 7.43 -11.12 20.07
C GLY A 62 8.61 -11.90 20.64
N MET A 63 9.64 -12.18 19.85
CA MET A 63 10.88 -12.83 20.31
C MET A 63 11.63 -11.92 21.33
N GLN A 64 11.73 -10.64 21.04
CA GLN A 64 12.37 -9.67 21.95
C GLN A 64 11.61 -9.58 23.28
N LEU A 65 10.29 -9.52 23.24
CA LEU A 65 9.44 -9.52 24.43
C LEU A 65 9.63 -10.79 25.26
N ALA A 66 9.63 -11.96 24.63
CA ALA A 66 9.85 -13.24 25.32
C ALA A 66 11.25 -13.30 25.97
N SER A 67 12.28 -12.82 25.28
CA SER A 67 13.65 -12.73 25.83
C SER A 67 13.74 -11.76 27.01
N ALA A 68 13.10 -10.59 26.91
CA ALA A 68 13.06 -9.62 28.00
C ALA A 68 12.31 -10.15 29.22
N GLN A 69 11.18 -10.86 29.02
CA GLN A 69 10.43 -11.52 30.10
C GLN A 69 11.26 -12.61 30.78
N HIS A 70 12.01 -13.39 30.02
CA HIS A 70 12.94 -14.37 30.59
C HIS A 70 14.03 -13.71 31.42
N SER A 71 14.63 -12.60 30.97
CA SER A 71 15.59 -11.83 31.72
C SER A 71 15.04 -11.28 33.05
N VAL A 72 13.80 -10.79 33.04
CA VAL A 72 13.09 -10.39 34.27
C VAL A 72 12.92 -11.55 35.23
N GLN A 73 12.56 -12.74 34.74
CA GLN A 73 12.40 -13.93 35.57
C GLN A 73 13.73 -14.36 36.21
N VAL A 74 14.81 -14.41 35.43
CA VAL A 74 16.16 -14.75 35.96
C VAL A 74 16.60 -13.74 37.00
N GLN A 75 16.39 -12.42 36.77
CA GLN A 75 16.75 -11.39 37.74
C GLN A 75 15.92 -11.47 39.03
N LYS A 76 14.64 -11.86 38.94
CA LYS A 76 13.80 -12.08 40.10
C LYS A 76 14.33 -13.24 40.96
N GLU A 77 14.73 -14.34 40.34
CA GLU A 77 15.37 -15.46 41.04
C GLU A 77 16.71 -15.06 41.67
N SER A 78 17.48 -14.21 40.99
CA SER A 78 18.73 -13.63 41.54
C SER A 78 18.46 -12.76 42.77
N LEU A 79 17.44 -11.87 42.71
CA LEU A 79 17.03 -11.07 43.87
C LEU A 79 16.63 -11.93 45.06
N ASP A 80 15.83 -12.99 44.84
CA ASP A 80 15.42 -13.94 45.87
C ASP A 80 16.64 -14.66 46.52
N ALA A 81 17.65 -14.99 45.72
CA ALA A 81 18.88 -15.60 46.24
C ALA A 81 19.69 -14.61 47.12
N VAL A 82 19.87 -13.37 46.66
CA VAL A 82 20.59 -12.31 47.40
C VAL A 82 19.85 -11.96 48.69
N ASP A 83 18.51 -11.90 48.67
CA ASP A 83 17.69 -11.62 49.84
C ASP A 83 17.81 -12.73 50.89
N ARG A 84 17.85 -14.00 50.47
CA ARG A 84 18.13 -15.14 51.39
C ARG A 84 19.51 -15.09 52.01
N LEU A 85 20.54 -14.71 51.23
CA LEU A 85 21.91 -14.53 51.77
C LEU A 85 21.98 -13.41 52.78
N GLN A 86 21.32 -12.28 52.54
CA GLN A 86 21.26 -11.15 53.45
C GLN A 86 20.56 -11.54 54.76
N ARG A 87 19.43 -12.24 54.71
CA ARG A 87 18.73 -12.74 55.92
C ARG A 87 19.56 -13.76 56.72
N ALA A 88 20.44 -14.48 56.06
CA ALA A 88 21.40 -15.39 56.72
C ALA A 88 22.65 -14.70 57.26
N GLY A 89 22.71 -13.36 57.20
CA GLY A 89 23.86 -12.56 57.64
C GLY A 89 25.09 -12.66 56.74
N ARG A 90 24.94 -13.19 55.50
CA ARG A 90 26.05 -13.41 54.54
C ARG A 90 26.04 -12.46 53.36
N GLY A 91 25.20 -11.42 53.39
CA GLY A 91 25.07 -10.41 52.36
C GLY A 91 24.74 -9.04 52.97
N THR A 92 24.83 -7.97 52.16
CA THR A 92 24.59 -6.59 52.60
C THR A 92 23.23 -6.09 52.09
N THR A 93 22.64 -5.11 52.78
CA THR A 93 21.44 -4.41 52.32
C THR A 93 21.67 -3.71 50.95
N LEU A 94 22.91 -3.27 50.68
CA LEU A 94 23.28 -2.66 49.41
C LEU A 94 23.16 -3.66 48.26
N ASP A 95 23.53 -4.92 48.45
CA ASP A 95 23.42 -5.96 47.41
C ASP A 95 21.97 -6.21 47.05
N VAL A 96 21.08 -6.31 48.06
CA VAL A 96 19.63 -6.45 47.84
C VAL A 96 19.06 -5.25 47.06
N THR A 97 19.46 -4.02 47.47
CA THR A 97 18.97 -2.81 46.80
C THR A 97 19.43 -2.72 45.36
N ARG A 98 20.68 -3.09 45.06
CA ARG A 98 21.19 -3.17 43.68
C ARG A 98 20.47 -4.21 42.85
N ALA A 99 20.25 -5.41 43.38
CA ALA A 99 19.51 -6.47 42.67
C ALA A 99 18.06 -6.09 42.40
N ARG A 100 17.41 -5.39 43.32
CA ARG A 100 16.06 -4.84 43.15
C ARG A 100 16.02 -3.76 42.08
N SER A 101 16.92 -2.80 42.13
CA SER A 101 17.01 -1.73 41.10
C SER A 101 17.21 -2.31 39.72
N GLN A 102 18.04 -3.36 39.58
CA GLN A 102 18.23 -4.05 38.32
C GLN A 102 16.96 -4.73 37.83
N LEU A 103 16.20 -5.37 38.73
CA LEU A 103 14.91 -5.98 38.40
C LEU A 103 13.90 -4.95 37.87
N GLU A 104 13.79 -3.82 38.58
CA GLU A 104 12.88 -2.74 38.20
C GLU A 104 13.26 -2.13 36.84
N GLN A 105 14.54 -1.98 36.53
CA GLN A 105 15.02 -1.52 35.22
C GLN A 105 14.64 -2.50 34.11
N LEU A 106 14.81 -3.81 34.34
CA LEU A 106 14.42 -4.82 33.35
C LEU A 106 12.90 -4.86 33.13
N GLN A 107 12.11 -4.70 34.19
CA GLN A 107 10.65 -4.60 34.09
C GLN A 107 10.20 -3.36 33.32
N ALA A 108 10.86 -2.21 33.53
CA ALA A 108 10.57 -0.97 32.81
C ALA A 108 10.83 -1.06 31.30
N ASN A 109 11.64 -2.03 30.86
CA ASN A 109 11.90 -2.26 29.44
C ASN A 109 10.83 -3.13 28.74
N LEU A 110 9.89 -3.75 29.45
CA LEU A 110 8.86 -4.60 28.85
C LEU A 110 7.82 -3.81 28.03
N PRO A 111 7.26 -2.67 28.52
CA PRO A 111 6.23 -1.93 27.78
C PRO A 111 6.65 -1.48 26.38
N PRO A 112 7.88 -1.00 26.13
CA PRO A 112 8.35 -0.68 24.77
C PRO A 112 8.26 -1.84 23.79
N PHE A 113 8.64 -3.07 24.19
CA PHE A 113 8.55 -4.25 23.33
C PHE A 113 7.09 -4.64 23.06
N GLN A 114 6.21 -4.53 24.06
CA GLN A 114 4.78 -4.73 23.87
C GLN A 114 4.19 -3.71 22.89
N ALA A 115 4.60 -2.44 23.02
CA ALA A 115 4.17 -1.39 22.10
C ALA A 115 4.64 -1.65 20.66
N GLN A 116 5.89 -2.08 20.46
CA GLN A 116 6.42 -2.44 19.14
C GLN A 116 5.62 -3.59 18.51
N GLN A 117 5.32 -4.63 19.28
CA GLN A 117 4.53 -5.77 18.80
C GLN A 117 3.13 -5.34 18.37
N ARG A 118 2.45 -4.52 19.17
CA ARG A 118 1.12 -3.98 18.85
C ARG A 118 1.15 -3.06 17.62
N THR A 119 2.17 -2.21 17.50
CA THR A 119 2.34 -1.34 16.34
C THR A 119 2.51 -2.14 15.06
N ALA A 120 3.31 -3.20 15.10
CA ALA A 120 3.48 -4.10 13.95
C ALA A 120 2.16 -4.82 13.59
N LEU A 121 1.37 -5.24 14.59
CA LEU A 121 0.05 -5.82 14.40
C LEU A 121 -0.91 -4.82 13.73
N TYR A 122 -0.95 -3.57 14.18
CA TYR A 122 -1.82 -2.54 13.59
C TYR A 122 -1.42 -2.20 12.16
N ARG A 123 -0.12 -2.22 11.86
CA ARG A 123 0.37 -2.08 10.48
C ARG A 123 -0.10 -3.24 9.60
N LEU A 124 -0.06 -4.46 10.11
CA LEU A 124 -0.58 -5.63 9.42
C LEU A 124 -2.09 -5.50 9.17
N ALA A 125 -2.86 -5.05 10.17
CA ALA A 125 -4.28 -4.76 10.06
C ALA A 125 -4.59 -3.82 8.90
N ALA A 126 -3.89 -2.68 8.87
CA ALA A 126 -4.07 -1.67 7.82
C ALA A 126 -3.74 -2.22 6.43
N LEU A 127 -2.67 -3.02 6.29
CA LEU A 127 -2.27 -3.63 5.01
C LEU A 127 -3.23 -4.71 4.52
N THR A 128 -3.96 -5.38 5.43
CA THR A 128 -4.96 -6.40 5.11
C THR A 128 -6.39 -5.87 5.08
N SER A 129 -6.56 -4.54 5.23
CA SER A 129 -7.87 -3.87 5.29
C SER A 129 -8.79 -4.42 6.39
N GLN A 130 -8.20 -4.85 7.51
CA GLN A 130 -8.90 -5.35 8.68
C GLN A 130 -8.86 -4.33 9.81
N THR A 131 -9.86 -4.33 10.67
CA THR A 131 -9.78 -3.59 11.93
C THR A 131 -8.90 -4.33 12.93
N PRO A 132 -8.24 -3.65 13.89
CA PRO A 132 -7.43 -4.29 14.90
C PRO A 132 -8.17 -5.36 15.73
N ALA A 133 -9.50 -5.26 15.82
CA ALA A 133 -10.36 -6.22 16.53
C ALA A 133 -10.61 -7.52 15.74
N GLU A 134 -10.52 -7.47 14.42
CA GLU A 134 -10.74 -8.62 13.52
C GLU A 134 -9.50 -9.50 13.38
N ILE A 135 -8.34 -8.97 13.71
CA ILE A 135 -7.09 -9.72 13.63
C ILE A 135 -7.05 -10.77 14.75
N SER A 136 -6.72 -12.01 14.37
CA SER A 136 -6.60 -13.10 15.33
C SER A 136 -5.56 -12.79 16.41
N PRO A 137 -5.93 -12.86 17.71
CA PRO A 137 -4.98 -12.70 18.81
C PRO A 137 -3.83 -13.71 18.79
N ALA A 138 -4.01 -14.84 18.09
CA ALA A 138 -2.96 -15.87 17.94
C ALA A 138 -1.71 -15.33 17.24
N LEU A 139 -1.83 -14.29 16.42
CA LEU A 139 -0.68 -13.64 15.77
C LEU A 139 0.26 -12.98 16.78
N LEU A 140 -0.24 -12.49 17.91
CA LEU A 140 0.58 -11.92 18.99
C LEU A 140 1.43 -13.00 19.71
N GLN A 141 1.10 -14.28 19.53
CA GLN A 141 1.89 -15.39 20.10
C GLN A 141 3.08 -15.78 19.22
N CYS A 142 3.27 -15.11 18.08
CA CYS A 142 4.42 -15.35 17.22
C CYS A 142 5.72 -14.92 17.94
N ALA A 143 6.48 -15.91 18.41
CA ALA A 143 7.78 -15.74 19.04
C ALA A 143 8.86 -16.57 18.34
N LYS A 144 8.70 -16.83 17.05
CA LYS A 144 9.67 -17.54 16.20
C LYS A 144 9.88 -16.78 14.89
N ALA A 145 11.13 -16.72 14.44
CA ALA A 145 11.43 -16.13 13.15
C ALA A 145 10.75 -16.93 12.02
N PRO A 146 10.01 -16.27 11.11
CA PRO A 146 9.50 -16.94 9.92
C PRO A 146 10.66 -17.47 9.09
N ARG A 147 10.55 -18.69 8.59
CA ARG A 147 11.57 -19.33 7.75
C ARG A 147 11.04 -19.48 6.33
N LEU A 148 11.87 -19.14 5.37
CA LEU A 148 11.61 -19.47 3.97
C LEU A 148 11.81 -20.98 3.80
N THR A 149 10.78 -21.67 3.34
CA THR A 149 10.81 -23.12 3.07
C THR A 149 11.21 -23.43 1.63
N GLU A 150 11.04 -22.46 0.73
CA GLU A 150 11.34 -22.57 -0.69
C GLU A 150 12.59 -21.78 -1.06
N THR A 151 13.35 -22.32 -2.01
CA THR A 151 14.51 -21.63 -2.58
C THR A 151 14.01 -20.47 -3.44
N ILE A 152 14.55 -19.27 -3.23
CA ILE A 152 14.23 -18.10 -4.08
C ILE A 152 14.68 -18.41 -5.49
N PRO A 153 13.79 -18.44 -6.50
CA PRO A 153 14.16 -18.72 -7.87
C PRO A 153 15.04 -17.60 -8.42
N VAL A 154 16.28 -17.91 -8.72
CA VAL A 154 17.23 -16.99 -9.36
C VAL A 154 17.05 -17.12 -10.87
N GLY A 155 16.43 -16.12 -11.51
CA GLY A 155 16.21 -16.10 -12.95
C GLY A 155 17.30 -15.33 -13.70
N ASP A 156 17.22 -15.33 -15.04
CA ASP A 156 17.99 -14.44 -15.89
C ASP A 156 17.64 -12.97 -15.62
N GLY A 157 18.66 -12.10 -15.51
CA GLY A 157 18.48 -10.67 -15.23
C GLY A 157 17.59 -9.95 -16.24
N ALA A 158 17.69 -10.31 -17.52
CA ALA A 158 16.82 -9.74 -18.57
C ALA A 158 15.35 -10.15 -18.41
N ALA A 159 15.09 -11.39 -18.01
CA ALA A 159 13.74 -11.85 -17.71
C ALA A 159 13.16 -11.16 -16.47
N LEU A 160 14.00 -10.88 -15.46
CA LEU A 160 13.62 -10.14 -14.27
C LEU A 160 13.19 -8.70 -14.61
N LEU A 161 13.98 -7.99 -15.43
CA LEU A 161 13.66 -6.63 -15.85
C LEU A 161 12.33 -6.55 -16.60
N ARG A 162 12.06 -7.50 -17.50
CA ARG A 162 10.78 -7.57 -18.24
C ARG A 162 9.58 -7.84 -17.36
N ARG A 163 9.76 -8.47 -16.21
CA ARG A 163 8.66 -8.74 -15.23
C ARG A 163 8.41 -7.57 -14.29
N ARG A 164 9.32 -6.63 -14.16
CA ARG A 164 9.18 -5.48 -13.26
C ARG A 164 8.05 -4.56 -13.72
N PRO A 165 7.05 -4.33 -12.87
CA PRO A 165 5.91 -3.51 -13.25
C PRO A 165 6.24 -2.02 -13.38
N ASP A 166 7.23 -1.50 -12.65
CA ASP A 166 7.71 -0.12 -12.75
C ASP A 166 8.35 0.16 -14.14
N ILE A 167 9.11 -0.79 -14.67
CA ILE A 167 9.68 -0.69 -16.02
C ILE A 167 8.56 -0.75 -17.07
N ARG A 168 7.60 -1.68 -16.94
CA ARG A 168 6.44 -1.76 -17.83
C ARG A 168 5.62 -0.48 -17.81
N GLN A 169 5.43 0.13 -16.64
CA GLN A 169 4.76 1.43 -16.51
C GLN A 169 5.49 2.50 -17.32
N ALA A 170 6.80 2.63 -17.16
CA ALA A 170 7.61 3.62 -17.88
C ALA A 170 7.57 3.41 -19.39
N GLU A 171 7.66 2.15 -19.86
CA GLU A 171 7.53 1.80 -21.29
C GLU A 171 6.18 2.20 -21.88
N ARG A 172 5.07 1.94 -21.16
CA ARG A 172 3.72 2.29 -21.61
C ARG A 172 3.49 3.80 -21.60
N THR A 173 4.01 4.50 -20.60
CA THR A 173 3.99 5.97 -20.56
C THR A 173 4.76 6.57 -21.74
N LEU A 174 5.92 6.03 -22.08
CA LEU A 174 6.69 6.46 -23.25
C LEU A 174 5.92 6.20 -24.55
N ALA A 175 5.29 5.04 -24.70
CA ALA A 175 4.47 4.70 -25.86
C ALA A 175 3.29 5.68 -26.03
N ALA A 176 2.58 6.00 -24.93
CA ALA A 176 1.50 6.97 -24.92
C ALA A 176 1.99 8.38 -25.31
N ALA A 177 3.14 8.82 -24.78
CA ALA A 177 3.74 10.11 -25.13
C ALA A 177 4.12 10.16 -26.62
N THR A 178 4.66 9.07 -27.16
CA THR A 178 4.99 8.96 -28.59
C THR A 178 3.74 9.04 -29.48
N ALA A 179 2.65 8.36 -29.07
CA ALA A 179 1.38 8.46 -29.79
C ALA A 179 0.80 9.89 -29.80
N ARG A 180 0.97 10.65 -28.69
CA ARG A 180 0.57 12.06 -28.60
C ARG A 180 1.33 12.97 -29.58
N ILE A 181 2.58 12.64 -29.90
CA ILE A 181 3.32 13.37 -30.96
C ILE A 181 2.57 13.20 -32.29
N GLY A 182 2.06 12.00 -32.57
CA GLY A 182 1.25 11.74 -33.75
C GLY A 182 -0.06 12.53 -33.77
N VAL A 183 -0.73 12.68 -32.61
CA VAL A 183 -1.92 13.53 -32.47
C VAL A 183 -1.59 14.99 -32.82
N ALA A 184 -0.52 15.54 -32.22
CA ALA A 184 -0.09 16.90 -32.45
C ALA A 184 0.35 17.13 -33.91
N THR A 185 0.96 16.13 -34.55
CA THR A 185 1.31 16.20 -35.98
C THR A 185 0.06 16.23 -36.85
N ALA A 186 -0.97 15.46 -36.52
CA ALA A 186 -2.23 15.47 -37.24
C ALA A 186 -3.00 16.79 -37.11
N ASP A 187 -2.77 17.57 -36.04
CA ASP A 187 -3.36 18.89 -35.84
C ASP A 187 -2.87 19.94 -36.85
N LEU A 188 -1.77 19.69 -37.56
CA LEU A 188 -1.27 20.56 -38.64
C LEU A 188 -2.10 20.41 -39.93
N TYR A 189 -2.97 19.41 -40.02
CA TYR A 189 -3.79 19.13 -41.21
C TYR A 189 -5.26 19.49 -41.00
N PRO A 190 -6.02 19.78 -42.09
CA PRO A 190 -7.43 20.12 -41.98
C PRO A 190 -8.25 18.96 -41.36
N LYS A 191 -9.16 19.33 -40.45
CA LYS A 191 -10.11 18.35 -39.85
C LYS A 191 -11.40 18.40 -40.64
N ILE A 192 -11.86 17.25 -41.13
CA ILE A 192 -13.11 17.11 -41.87
C ILE A 192 -14.12 16.38 -40.98
N SER A 193 -15.24 17.04 -40.73
CA SER A 193 -16.37 16.45 -39.99
C SER A 193 -17.62 16.47 -40.81
N LEU A 194 -18.37 15.39 -40.78
CA LEU A 194 -19.72 15.28 -41.35
C LEU A 194 -20.72 15.44 -40.21
N GLY A 195 -21.64 16.40 -40.33
CA GLY A 195 -22.66 16.66 -39.33
C GLY A 195 -24.06 16.65 -39.96
N LEU A 196 -25.00 16.03 -39.30
CA LEU A 196 -26.42 16.15 -39.56
C LEU A 196 -27.12 16.71 -38.35
N SER A 197 -27.86 17.80 -38.53
CA SER A 197 -28.66 18.39 -37.46
C SER A 197 -30.11 18.57 -37.89
N ALA A 198 -31.02 18.22 -37.01
CA ALA A 198 -32.45 18.50 -37.17
C ALA A 198 -32.91 19.28 -35.93
N ALA A 199 -33.48 20.46 -36.17
CA ALA A 199 -34.01 21.26 -35.06
C ALA A 199 -35.45 21.67 -35.40
N SER A 200 -36.32 21.66 -34.42
CA SER A 200 -37.68 22.15 -34.49
C SER A 200 -37.86 23.17 -33.33
N GLY A 201 -38.42 24.32 -33.66
CA GLY A 201 -38.70 25.35 -32.65
C GLY A 201 -39.84 26.23 -33.14
N GLY A 202 -40.59 26.74 -32.19
CA GLY A 202 -41.70 27.63 -32.51
C GLY A 202 -42.20 28.42 -31.30
N PRO A 203 -43.03 29.44 -31.54
CA PRO A 203 -43.70 30.11 -30.42
C PRO A 203 -44.73 29.19 -29.82
N ALA A 204 -44.74 29.08 -28.49
CA ALA A 204 -45.79 28.38 -27.79
C ALA A 204 -47.06 29.27 -27.80
N THR A 205 -47.97 29.00 -28.73
CA THR A 205 -49.34 29.57 -28.63
C THR A 205 -50.14 28.70 -27.64
N MET A 206 -50.47 29.28 -26.49
CA MET A 206 -51.49 28.68 -25.66
C MET A 206 -52.79 28.73 -26.46
N PHE A 207 -53.38 27.56 -26.71
CA PHE A 207 -54.77 27.45 -27.14
C PHE A 207 -55.62 27.99 -25.98
N GLY A 208 -56.37 29.11 -26.28
CA GLY A 208 -57.41 29.62 -25.45
C GLY A 208 -58.66 28.77 -25.56
#